data_ed745bd5351eca00ce4a025ccd907e45
#
_entry.id   ed745bd5351eca00ce4a025ccd907e45
#
_cell.length_a   1.000
_cell.length_b   1.000
_cell.length_c   1.000
_cell.angle_alpha   90.00
_cell.angle_beta   90.00
_cell.angle_gamma   90.00
#
_symmetry.space_group_name_H-M   'P 1'
#
loop_
_entity.id
_entity.type
_entity.pdbx_description
1 polymer ?
#
loop_
_entity_poly.entity_id
_entity_poly.type
_entity_poly.pdbx_seq_one_letter_code
_entity_poly.pdbx_strand_id
1 'polypeptide(L)'
;KLDELKAILSVIDRNSPIGKRDYAMILLACVLGLRIGDIKNLRFQNFNWEDKKLSLIQHKTHEPLTLPIPEAVGWAVIDYIKNGRPQYYESDQVFLKHMPPFDPIGNENHMQQQLVRYMRKAGIDQRTKKHSGFHSLRHSAGSVLLEIETPLPVIADILGHSDSDVTAVYLKTDLQKLAECVLSPEGFRHG
;
A
#
# COMPACT_ATOMS: atom_id res chain seq x y z
N LYS A 1 -1.54 7.92 12.20
CA LYS A 1 -1.16 7.07 13.33
C LYS A 1 -1.61 5.64 13.06
N LEU A 2 -1.02 4.66 13.74
CA LEU A 2 -1.30 3.23 13.51
C LEU A 2 -2.79 2.89 13.68
N ASP A 3 -3.42 3.40 14.74
CA ASP A 3 -4.85 3.18 15.01
C ASP A 3 -5.76 3.70 13.89
N GLU A 4 -5.36 4.79 13.25
CA GLU A 4 -6.13 5.34 12.12
C GLU A 4 -6.00 4.46 10.87
N LEU A 5 -4.81 3.88 10.62
CA LEU A 5 -4.63 2.91 9.54
C LEU A 5 -5.50 1.67 9.76
N LYS A 6 -5.51 1.14 10.99
CA LYS A 6 -6.37 0.02 11.37
C LYS A 6 -7.84 0.35 11.18
N ALA A 7 -8.27 1.52 11.65
CA ALA A 7 -9.65 1.97 11.50
C ALA A 7 -10.06 2.12 10.02
N ILE A 8 -9.18 2.65 9.17
CA ILE A 8 -9.43 2.75 7.72
C ILE A 8 -9.59 1.36 7.11
N LEU A 9 -8.69 0.43 7.41
CA LEU A 9 -8.72 -0.91 6.84
C LEU A 9 -9.95 -1.70 7.30
N SER A 10 -10.41 -1.51 8.55
CA SER A 10 -11.55 -2.22 9.11
C SER A 10 -12.90 -1.85 8.49
N VAL A 11 -13.03 -0.65 7.92
CA VAL A 11 -14.29 -0.17 7.31
C VAL A 11 -14.41 -0.47 5.82
N ILE A 12 -13.40 -1.10 5.21
CA ILE A 12 -13.40 -1.49 3.81
C ILE A 12 -14.17 -2.81 3.66
N ASP A 13 -15.22 -2.82 2.84
CA ASP A 13 -15.96 -4.03 2.51
C ASP A 13 -15.16 -4.92 1.53
N ARG A 14 -14.44 -5.89 2.07
CA ARG A 14 -13.63 -6.83 1.31
C ARG A 14 -14.44 -7.90 0.57
N ASN A 15 -15.76 -7.94 0.70
CA ASN A 15 -16.62 -8.81 -0.10
C ASN A 15 -16.93 -8.19 -1.46
N SER A 16 -16.81 -6.88 -1.60
CA SER A 16 -17.01 -6.18 -2.86
C SER A 16 -15.73 -6.14 -3.72
N PRO A 17 -15.84 -6.25 -5.06
CA PRO A 17 -14.70 -6.12 -5.97
C PRO A 17 -13.92 -4.80 -5.79
N ILE A 18 -14.62 -3.69 -5.62
CA ILE A 18 -14.03 -2.37 -5.38
C ILE A 18 -13.28 -2.36 -4.03
N GLY A 19 -13.88 -2.93 -3.00
CA GLY A 19 -13.27 -3.01 -1.68
C GLY A 19 -12.00 -3.84 -1.67
N LYS A 20 -11.96 -4.97 -2.40
CA LYS A 20 -10.74 -5.77 -2.58
C LYS A 20 -9.63 -4.96 -3.24
N ARG A 21 -9.94 -4.21 -4.30
CA ARG A 21 -9.02 -3.31 -4.98
C ARG A 21 -8.46 -2.26 -4.01
N ASP A 22 -9.36 -1.53 -3.36
CA ASP A 22 -9.01 -0.40 -2.51
C ASP A 22 -8.20 -0.85 -1.29
N TYR A 23 -8.56 -2.02 -0.71
CA TYR A 23 -7.83 -2.65 0.38
C TYR A 23 -6.39 -2.98 -0.02
N ALA A 24 -6.19 -3.63 -1.16
CA ALA A 24 -4.86 -3.95 -1.69
C ALA A 24 -4.02 -2.70 -1.95
N MET A 25 -4.61 -1.67 -2.59
CA MET A 25 -3.92 -0.40 -2.87
C MET A 25 -3.53 0.35 -1.59
N ILE A 26 -4.40 0.36 -0.59
CA ILE A 26 -4.12 1.00 0.71
C ILE A 26 -3.02 0.25 1.45
N LEU A 27 -3.01 -1.09 1.44
CA LEU A 27 -1.92 -1.88 2.03
C LEU A 27 -0.58 -1.62 1.33
N LEU A 28 -0.54 -1.55 0.01
CA LEU A 28 0.67 -1.19 -0.73
C LEU A 28 1.21 0.19 -0.33
N ALA A 29 0.32 1.15 -0.05
CA ALA A 29 0.72 2.48 0.38
C ALA A 29 1.18 2.53 1.85
N CYS A 30 0.48 1.86 2.77
CA CYS A 30 0.75 1.97 4.20
C CYS A 30 1.76 0.93 4.73
N VAL A 31 2.03 -0.15 4.01
CA VAL A 31 3.02 -1.17 4.38
C VAL A 31 4.28 -1.03 3.53
N LEU A 32 4.16 -1.00 2.21
CA LEU A 32 5.31 -0.85 1.31
C LEU A 32 5.70 0.62 1.08
N GLY A 33 4.99 1.57 1.63
CA GLY A 33 5.28 2.99 1.47
C GLY A 33 5.20 3.49 0.03
N LEU A 34 4.53 2.80 -0.89
CA LEU A 34 4.47 3.17 -2.29
C LEU A 34 3.66 4.44 -2.52
N ARG A 35 4.06 5.24 -3.50
CA ARG A 35 3.28 6.40 -3.95
C ARG A 35 2.08 5.94 -4.74
N ILE A 36 0.95 6.65 -4.65
CA ILE A 36 -0.28 6.30 -5.39
C ILE A 36 -0.04 6.25 -6.91
N GLY A 37 0.84 7.10 -7.44
CA GLY A 37 1.23 7.07 -8.84
C GLY A 37 1.90 5.76 -9.24
N ASP A 38 2.77 5.24 -8.38
CA ASP A 38 3.44 3.95 -8.60
C ASP A 38 2.43 2.80 -8.50
N ILE A 39 1.57 2.80 -7.47
CA ILE A 39 0.55 1.76 -7.25
C ILE A 39 -0.40 1.64 -8.44
N LYS A 40 -0.91 2.76 -8.96
CA LYS A 40 -1.83 2.76 -10.10
C LYS A 40 -1.22 2.17 -11.37
N ASN A 41 0.09 2.33 -11.54
CA ASN A 41 0.81 1.88 -12.71
C ASN A 41 1.43 0.48 -12.56
N LEU A 42 1.19 -0.22 -11.43
CA LEU A 42 1.69 -1.58 -11.25
C LEU A 42 1.13 -2.54 -12.30
N ARG A 43 2.03 -3.33 -12.86
CA ARG A 43 1.76 -4.37 -13.86
C ARG A 43 2.00 -5.74 -13.27
N PHE A 44 1.44 -6.79 -13.86
CA PHE A 44 1.67 -8.17 -13.43
C PHE A 44 3.16 -8.52 -13.37
N GLN A 45 3.93 -8.07 -14.35
CA GLN A 45 5.39 -8.30 -14.41
C GLN A 45 6.18 -7.67 -13.26
N ASN A 46 5.62 -6.70 -12.54
CA ASN A 46 6.29 -6.11 -11.38
C ASN A 46 6.32 -7.06 -10.18
N PHE A 47 5.45 -8.07 -10.16
CA PHE A 47 5.32 -9.03 -9.06
C PHE A 47 6.06 -10.33 -9.39
N ASN A 48 7.15 -10.60 -8.69
CA ASN A 48 7.75 -11.92 -8.64
C ASN A 48 7.18 -12.67 -7.43
N TRP A 49 6.17 -13.52 -7.68
CA TRP A 49 5.46 -14.26 -6.63
C TRP A 49 6.30 -15.37 -6.02
N GLU A 50 7.22 -15.97 -6.79
CA GLU A 50 8.12 -17.02 -6.33
C GLU A 50 9.09 -16.47 -5.29
N ASP A 51 9.76 -15.37 -5.60
CA ASP A 51 10.71 -14.71 -4.70
C ASP A 51 10.02 -13.76 -3.69
N LYS A 52 8.70 -13.58 -3.80
CA LYS A 52 7.92 -12.62 -3.00
C LYS A 52 8.50 -11.21 -3.06
N LYS A 53 8.79 -10.72 -4.27
CA LYS A 53 9.37 -9.38 -4.53
C LYS A 53 8.50 -8.56 -5.46
N LEU A 54 8.46 -7.26 -5.20
CA LEU A 54 7.87 -6.24 -6.06
C LEU A 54 9.00 -5.36 -6.61
N SER A 55 9.13 -5.29 -7.93
CA SER A 55 10.13 -4.48 -8.60
C SER A 55 9.49 -3.52 -9.61
N LEU A 56 9.83 -2.24 -9.52
CA LEU A 56 9.30 -1.20 -10.40
C LEU A 56 10.31 -0.07 -10.60
N ILE A 57 10.09 0.74 -11.64
CA ILE A 57 10.71 2.05 -11.79
C ILE A 57 9.73 3.08 -11.23
N GLN A 58 10.16 3.87 -10.25
CA GLN A 58 9.32 4.87 -9.61
C GLN A 58 8.95 5.99 -10.60
N HIS A 59 7.66 6.30 -10.70
CA HIS A 59 7.16 7.27 -11.67
C HIS A 59 7.71 8.69 -11.45
N LYS A 60 7.96 9.10 -10.21
CA LYS A 60 8.40 10.46 -9.87
C LYS A 60 9.91 10.66 -9.96
N THR A 61 10.69 9.68 -9.52
CA THR A 61 12.15 9.77 -9.41
C THR A 61 12.88 9.08 -10.55
N HIS A 62 12.19 8.20 -11.29
CA HIS A 62 12.73 7.32 -12.32
C HIS A 62 13.78 6.32 -11.81
N GLU A 63 13.84 6.14 -10.48
CA GLU A 63 14.77 5.22 -9.84
C GLU A 63 14.17 3.81 -9.71
N PRO A 64 14.97 2.76 -9.87
CA PRO A 64 14.52 1.40 -9.61
C PRO A 64 14.26 1.19 -8.13
N LEU A 65 13.19 0.46 -7.81
CA LEU A 65 12.82 0.08 -6.45
C LEU A 65 12.45 -1.39 -6.42
N THR A 66 13.08 -2.17 -5.53
CA THR A 66 12.72 -3.55 -5.27
C THR A 66 12.45 -3.75 -3.79
N LEU A 67 11.24 -4.22 -3.46
CA LEU A 67 10.80 -4.45 -2.09
C LEU A 67 10.35 -5.89 -1.90
N PRO A 68 10.61 -6.53 -0.77
CA PRO A 68 9.97 -7.78 -0.39
C PRO A 68 8.47 -7.53 -0.16
N ILE A 69 7.64 -8.50 -0.53
CA ILE A 69 6.18 -8.44 -0.36
C ILE A 69 5.83 -9.22 0.91
N PRO A 70 5.37 -8.56 1.99
CA PRO A 70 4.81 -9.24 3.14
C PRO A 70 3.62 -10.11 2.73
N GLU A 71 3.46 -11.25 3.37
CA GLU A 71 2.47 -12.26 2.97
C GLU A 71 1.04 -11.69 2.91
N ALA A 72 0.66 -10.91 3.90
CA ALA A 72 -0.66 -10.30 3.96
C ALA A 72 -0.93 -9.31 2.82
N VAL A 73 0.10 -8.56 2.40
CA VAL A 73 0.01 -7.65 1.24
C VAL A 73 -0.12 -8.45 -0.06
N GLY A 74 0.69 -9.50 -0.20
CA GLY A 74 0.63 -10.40 -1.36
C GLY A 74 -0.75 -11.03 -1.51
N TRP A 75 -1.31 -11.58 -0.43
CA TRP A 75 -2.66 -12.18 -0.45
C TRP A 75 -3.76 -11.17 -0.78
N ALA A 76 -3.66 -9.93 -0.30
CA ALA A 76 -4.63 -8.89 -0.65
C ALA A 76 -4.62 -8.56 -2.15
N VAL A 77 -3.42 -8.48 -2.75
CA VAL A 77 -3.29 -8.26 -4.21
C VAL A 77 -3.81 -9.46 -5.00
N ILE A 78 -3.46 -10.68 -4.59
CA ILE A 78 -3.93 -11.92 -5.23
C ILE A 78 -5.45 -12.05 -5.13
N ASP A 79 -6.06 -11.76 -3.97
CA ASP A 79 -7.51 -11.78 -3.80
C ASP A 79 -8.20 -10.80 -4.72
N TYR A 80 -7.66 -9.58 -4.87
CA TYR A 80 -8.18 -8.64 -5.85
C TYR A 80 -8.04 -9.17 -7.28
N ILE A 81 -6.89 -9.67 -7.69
CA ILE A 81 -6.65 -10.17 -9.05
C ILE A 81 -7.62 -11.31 -9.39
N LYS A 82 -7.81 -12.26 -8.46
CA LYS A 82 -8.65 -13.46 -8.69
C LYS A 82 -10.14 -13.20 -8.56
N ASN A 83 -10.54 -12.39 -7.57
CA ASN A 83 -11.90 -12.30 -7.10
C ASN A 83 -12.52 -10.90 -7.22
N GLY A 84 -11.77 -9.89 -7.66
CA GLY A 84 -12.25 -8.52 -7.73
C GLY A 84 -11.96 -7.81 -9.05
N ARG A 85 -10.88 -8.16 -9.73
CA ARG A 85 -10.45 -7.47 -10.94
C ARG A 85 -11.42 -7.74 -12.12
N PRO A 86 -11.87 -6.69 -12.84
CA PRO A 86 -12.68 -6.87 -14.04
C PRO A 86 -11.99 -7.76 -15.08
N GLN A 87 -12.67 -8.81 -15.54
CA GLN A 87 -12.15 -9.78 -16.51
C GLN A 87 -12.33 -9.34 -17.98
N TYR A 88 -13.14 -8.31 -18.20
CA TYR A 88 -13.56 -7.88 -19.54
C TYR A 88 -12.61 -6.89 -20.21
N TYR A 89 -11.53 -6.50 -19.53
CA TYR A 89 -10.56 -5.56 -20.06
C TYR A 89 -9.17 -6.18 -20.09
N GLU A 90 -8.62 -6.30 -21.31
CA GLU A 90 -7.25 -6.79 -21.51
C GLU A 90 -6.25 -5.68 -21.15
N SER A 91 -5.61 -5.82 -20.03
CA SER A 91 -4.55 -4.94 -19.59
C SER A 91 -3.56 -5.71 -18.74
N ASP A 92 -2.29 -5.38 -18.88
CA ASP A 92 -1.22 -5.86 -18.01
C ASP A 92 -1.15 -5.10 -16.67
N GLN A 93 -1.89 -4.00 -16.53
CA GLN A 93 -2.01 -3.29 -15.26
C GLN A 93 -2.88 -4.06 -14.28
N VAL A 94 -2.40 -4.13 -13.03
CA VAL A 94 -3.09 -4.87 -11.98
C VAL A 94 -4.38 -4.17 -11.56
N PHE A 95 -4.34 -2.85 -11.33
CA PHE A 95 -5.45 -2.09 -10.78
C PHE A 95 -6.23 -1.36 -11.87
N LEU A 96 -7.52 -1.65 -11.95
CA LEU A 96 -8.44 -1.10 -12.96
C LEU A 96 -9.57 -0.31 -12.33
N LYS A 97 -10.22 0.55 -13.12
CA LYS A 97 -11.51 1.15 -12.77
C LYS A 97 -12.58 0.05 -12.70
N HIS A 98 -13.59 0.25 -11.85
CA HIS A 98 -14.73 -0.66 -11.70
C HIS A 98 -16.01 -0.06 -12.31
N MET A 99 -15.82 0.81 -13.29
CA MET A 99 -16.88 1.38 -14.14
C MET A 99 -16.45 1.24 -15.59
N PRO A 100 -17.40 0.96 -16.50
CA PRO A 100 -17.08 0.89 -17.93
C PRO A 100 -16.35 2.15 -18.40
N PRO A 101 -15.34 2.02 -19.24
CA PRO A 101 -14.88 0.81 -19.93
C PRO A 101 -13.91 -0.10 -19.14
N PHE A 102 -13.79 0.02 -17.80
CA PHE A 102 -12.93 -0.76 -16.91
C PHE A 102 -11.43 -0.59 -17.20
N ASP A 103 -11.06 0.53 -17.79
CA ASP A 103 -9.70 0.88 -18.16
C ASP A 103 -8.80 1.12 -16.92
N PRO A 104 -7.50 1.28 -17.11
CA PRO A 104 -6.57 1.62 -16.04
C PRO A 104 -6.97 2.87 -15.25
N ILE A 105 -6.58 2.91 -13.99
CA ILE A 105 -6.83 4.06 -13.12
C ILE A 105 -5.95 5.23 -13.60
N GLY A 106 -6.57 6.24 -14.18
CA GLY A 106 -5.89 7.43 -14.68
C GLY A 106 -5.40 8.41 -13.59
N ASN A 107 -5.05 9.61 -14.00
CA ASN A 107 -4.57 10.67 -13.09
C ASN A 107 -5.69 11.35 -12.30
N GLU A 108 -6.93 10.91 -12.46
CA GLU A 108 -8.08 11.43 -11.75
C GLU A 108 -7.97 11.17 -10.23
N ASN A 109 -8.49 12.08 -9.43
CA ASN A 109 -8.41 12.03 -7.96
C ASN A 109 -9.38 11.01 -7.31
N HIS A 110 -9.91 10.04 -8.08
CA HIS A 110 -10.88 9.06 -7.57
C HIS A 110 -10.38 8.28 -6.36
N MET A 111 -9.13 7.81 -6.40
CA MET A 111 -8.56 7.06 -5.27
C MET A 111 -8.39 7.92 -4.02
N GLN A 112 -8.06 9.20 -4.20
CA GLN A 112 -8.00 10.16 -3.11
C GLN A 112 -9.38 10.38 -2.48
N GLN A 113 -10.41 10.55 -3.29
CA GLN A 113 -11.78 10.71 -2.82
C GLN A 113 -12.29 9.44 -2.11
N GLN A 114 -11.93 8.28 -2.62
CA GLN A 114 -12.30 7.00 -2.01
C GLN A 114 -11.63 6.82 -0.65
N LEU A 115 -10.35 7.14 -0.50
CA LEU A 115 -9.66 7.13 0.78
C LEU A 115 -10.33 8.08 1.79
N VAL A 116 -10.71 9.29 1.35
CA VAL A 116 -11.45 10.26 2.18
C VAL A 116 -12.78 9.68 2.67
N ARG A 117 -13.50 8.92 1.83
CA ARG A 117 -14.74 8.22 2.24
C ARG A 117 -14.47 7.17 3.32
N TYR A 118 -13.41 6.37 3.18
CA TYR A 118 -13.02 5.40 4.20
C TYR A 118 -12.61 6.08 5.51
N MET A 119 -11.85 7.18 5.45
CA MET A 119 -11.49 7.95 6.63
C MET A 119 -12.74 8.47 7.37
N ARG A 120 -13.75 8.98 6.64
CA ARG A 120 -15.03 9.41 7.24
C ARG A 120 -15.77 8.25 7.89
N LYS A 121 -15.85 7.10 7.21
CA LYS A 121 -16.47 5.87 7.78
C LYS A 121 -15.75 5.40 9.04
N ALA A 122 -14.45 5.59 9.10
CA ALA A 122 -13.62 5.25 10.26
C ALA A 122 -13.68 6.30 11.38
N GLY A 123 -14.52 7.35 11.25
CA GLY A 123 -14.65 8.41 12.27
C GLY A 123 -13.44 9.35 12.36
N ILE A 124 -12.58 9.37 11.33
CA ILE A 124 -11.37 10.21 11.33
C ILE A 124 -11.73 11.62 10.85
N ASP A 125 -11.56 12.62 11.75
CA ASP A 125 -11.79 14.02 11.41
C ASP A 125 -10.70 14.56 10.48
N GLN A 126 -11.11 15.04 9.32
CA GLN A 126 -10.22 15.57 8.28
C GLN A 126 -9.96 17.06 8.40
N ARG A 127 -10.79 17.78 9.19
CA ARG A 127 -10.68 19.24 9.31
C ARG A 127 -9.42 19.69 10.04
N THR A 128 -8.86 18.82 10.87
CA THR A 128 -7.64 19.06 11.65
C THR A 128 -6.35 18.62 10.95
N LYS A 129 -6.43 17.93 9.79
CA LYS A 129 -5.28 17.36 9.10
C LYS A 129 -4.92 18.15 7.84
N LYS A 130 -3.74 18.79 7.87
CA LYS A 130 -3.15 19.45 6.69
C LYS A 130 -2.86 18.50 5.51
N HIS A 131 -2.79 17.18 5.76
CA HIS A 131 -2.47 16.16 4.77
C HIS A 131 -3.40 14.95 4.94
N SER A 132 -4.47 14.92 4.14
CA SER A 132 -5.40 13.80 4.06
C SER A 132 -5.25 13.12 2.69
N GLY A 133 -4.60 11.93 2.63
CA GLY A 133 -4.50 11.21 1.37
C GLY A 133 -3.48 10.09 1.38
N PHE A 134 -3.24 9.48 0.21
CA PHE A 134 -2.27 8.41 0.05
C PHE A 134 -0.85 8.80 0.51
N HIS A 135 -0.51 10.07 0.38
CA HIS A 135 0.77 10.57 0.90
C HIS A 135 0.87 10.45 2.42
N SER A 136 -0.23 10.68 3.14
CA SER A 136 -0.27 10.50 4.59
C SER A 136 -0.17 9.03 5.02
N LEU A 137 -0.68 8.09 4.22
CA LEU A 137 -0.51 6.65 4.47
C LEU A 137 0.97 6.27 4.42
N ARG A 138 1.69 6.74 3.41
CA ARG A 138 3.13 6.55 3.27
C ARG A 138 3.92 7.18 4.43
N HIS A 139 3.56 8.40 4.86
CA HIS A 139 4.16 9.02 6.04
C HIS A 139 3.87 8.22 7.32
N SER A 140 2.68 7.65 7.44
CA SER A 140 2.35 6.78 8.56
C SER A 140 3.19 5.51 8.57
N ALA A 141 3.46 4.92 7.39
CA ALA A 141 4.39 3.78 7.28
C ALA A 141 5.78 4.15 7.84
N GLY A 142 6.35 5.28 7.42
CA GLY A 142 7.63 5.76 7.95
C GLY A 142 7.62 6.00 9.46
N SER A 143 6.52 6.54 10.01
CA SER A 143 6.38 6.76 11.45
C SER A 143 6.33 5.44 12.23
N VAL A 144 5.59 4.44 11.74
CA VAL A 144 5.51 3.12 12.40
C VAL A 144 6.85 2.40 12.30
N LEU A 145 7.56 2.49 11.16
CA LEU A 145 8.91 1.94 11.02
C LEU A 145 9.88 2.54 12.04
N LEU A 146 9.78 3.84 12.31
CA LEU A 146 10.56 4.49 13.38
C LEU A 146 10.17 3.97 14.78
N GLU A 147 8.88 3.79 15.03
CA GLU A 147 8.36 3.26 16.31
C GLU A 147 8.84 1.83 16.60
N ILE A 148 9.03 1.00 15.54
CA ILE A 148 9.59 -0.36 15.66
C ILE A 148 11.13 -0.40 15.55
N GLU A 149 11.77 0.75 15.70
CA GLU A 149 13.23 0.92 15.73
C GLU A 149 13.96 0.53 14.43
N THR A 150 13.25 0.62 13.28
CA THR A 150 13.88 0.39 11.97
C THR A 150 14.96 1.46 11.72
N PRO A 151 16.19 1.08 11.33
CA PRO A 151 17.25 2.05 11.05
C PRO A 151 16.86 3.06 9.96
N LEU A 152 17.23 4.34 10.15
CA LEU A 152 16.88 5.41 9.19
C LEU A 152 17.29 5.14 7.74
N PRO A 153 18.47 4.54 7.43
CA PRO A 153 18.80 4.17 6.06
C PRO A 153 17.80 3.19 5.46
N VAL A 154 17.35 2.19 6.25
CA VAL A 154 16.35 1.19 5.82
C VAL A 154 15.02 1.86 5.51
N ILE A 155 14.58 2.80 6.36
CA ILE A 155 13.35 3.58 6.12
C ILE A 155 13.49 4.41 4.84
N ALA A 156 14.65 5.01 4.61
CA ALA A 156 14.92 5.78 3.41
C ALA A 156 14.82 4.91 2.15
N ASP A 157 15.37 3.70 2.18
CA ASP A 157 15.31 2.75 1.07
C ASP A 157 13.86 2.28 0.80
N ILE A 158 13.10 1.91 1.85
CA ILE A 158 11.67 1.57 1.74
C ILE A 158 10.89 2.73 1.10
N LEU A 159 11.20 3.94 1.51
CA LEU A 159 10.57 5.14 0.98
C LEU A 159 11.22 5.64 -0.34
N GLY A 160 12.08 4.82 -0.98
CA GLY A 160 12.63 5.12 -2.30
C GLY A 160 13.56 6.33 -2.34
N HIS A 161 14.44 6.42 -1.36
CA HIS A 161 15.59 7.32 -1.30
C HIS A 161 16.86 6.46 -1.33
N SER A 162 17.07 5.72 -2.41
CA SER A 162 18.10 4.68 -2.49
C SER A 162 19.51 5.24 -2.57
N ASP A 163 20.38 4.75 -1.70
CA ASP A 163 21.85 4.77 -1.84
C ASP A 163 22.57 3.72 -0.98
N SER A 164 21.99 2.58 -0.63
CA SER A 164 22.76 1.61 0.17
C SER A 164 22.43 0.13 -0.06
N ASP A 165 23.49 -0.65 -0.28
CA ASP A 165 23.51 -2.12 -0.41
C ASP A 165 23.24 -2.88 0.92
N VAL A 166 23.05 -2.20 2.04
CA VAL A 166 23.05 -2.81 3.39
C VAL A 166 21.72 -3.46 3.77
N THR A 167 20.70 -3.42 2.93
CA THR A 167 19.31 -3.36 3.41
C THR A 167 18.45 -4.59 3.21
N ALA A 168 18.84 -5.57 2.41
CA ALA A 168 17.91 -6.64 1.99
C ALA A 168 17.36 -7.52 3.14
N VAL A 169 18.16 -7.77 4.18
CA VAL A 169 17.76 -8.63 5.31
C VAL A 169 16.80 -7.87 6.24
N TYR A 170 17.14 -6.62 6.58
CA TYR A 170 16.30 -5.76 7.44
C TYR A 170 14.98 -5.41 6.76
N LEU A 171 15.01 -5.09 5.47
CA LEU A 171 13.81 -4.79 4.67
C LEU A 171 12.72 -5.87 4.80
N LYS A 172 13.07 -7.14 4.67
CA LYS A 172 12.09 -8.21 4.74
C LYS A 172 11.46 -8.32 6.12
N THR A 173 12.30 -8.28 7.17
CA THR A 173 11.85 -8.42 8.55
C THR A 173 11.00 -7.23 8.99
N ASP A 174 11.43 -6.02 8.67
CA ASP A 174 10.77 -4.80 9.14
C ASP A 174 9.46 -4.52 8.39
N LEU A 175 9.40 -4.81 7.09
CA LEU A 175 8.14 -4.76 6.35
C LEU A 175 7.15 -5.83 6.81
N GLN A 176 7.62 -7.01 7.19
CA GLN A 176 6.76 -8.04 7.78
C GLN A 176 6.21 -7.57 9.13
N LYS A 177 7.05 -7.03 10.03
CA LYS A 177 6.63 -6.45 11.30
C LYS A 177 5.64 -5.29 11.10
N LEU A 178 5.91 -4.41 10.14
CA LEU A 178 5.00 -3.32 9.81
C LEU A 178 3.63 -3.84 9.37
N ALA A 179 3.59 -4.86 8.51
CA ALA A 179 2.34 -5.49 8.10
C ALA A 179 1.59 -6.08 9.29
N GLU A 180 2.27 -6.76 10.19
CA GLU A 180 1.70 -7.31 11.41
C GLU A 180 1.14 -6.21 12.32
N CYS A 181 1.88 -5.11 12.53
CA CYS A 181 1.41 -3.96 13.29
C CYS A 181 0.13 -3.35 12.71
N VAL A 182 0.08 -3.18 11.39
CA VAL A 182 -1.06 -2.56 10.69
C VAL A 182 -2.29 -3.48 10.71
N LEU A 183 -2.10 -4.80 10.66
CA LEU A 183 -3.18 -5.78 10.54
C LEU A 183 -3.59 -6.43 11.87
N SER A 184 -2.75 -6.35 12.92
CA SER A 184 -3.08 -6.89 14.24
C SER A 184 -4.25 -6.14 14.86
N PRO A 185 -5.26 -6.85 15.41
CA PRO A 185 -6.34 -6.23 16.20
C PRO A 185 -5.84 -5.63 17.52
N GLU A 186 -4.74 -6.16 18.06
CA GLU A 186 -4.12 -5.65 19.30
C GLU A 186 -2.92 -4.77 18.94
N GLY A 187 -2.94 -3.50 19.42
CA GLY A 187 -1.76 -2.64 19.35
C GLY A 187 -0.58 -3.25 20.13
N PHE A 188 0.65 -2.94 19.76
CA PHE A 188 1.83 -3.33 20.52
C PHE A 188 1.65 -2.92 21.97
N ARG A 189 1.47 -3.88 22.86
CA ARG A 189 1.71 -3.68 24.28
C ARG A 189 3.23 -3.77 24.46
N HIS A 190 3.84 -2.62 24.70
CA HIS A 190 5.20 -2.60 25.20
C HIS A 190 5.22 -3.39 26.51
N GLY A 191 5.87 -4.54 26.50
CA GLY A 191 6.31 -5.25 27.68
C GLY A 191 7.68 -4.73 28.10
#